data_b22667e50536d3149b0c5edc55298eb2
#
_entry.id   b22667e50536d3149b0c5edc55298eb2
#
_cell.length_a   1.000
_cell.length_b   1.000
_cell.length_c   1.000
_cell.angle_alpha   90.00
_cell.angle_beta   90.00
_cell.angle_gamma   90.00
#
_symmetry.space_group_name_H-M   'P 1'
#
loop_
_entity.id
_entity.type
_entity.pdbx_description
1 polymer ?
#
loop_
_entity_poly.entity_id
_entity_poly.type
_entity_poly.pdbx_seq_one_letter_code
_entity_poly.pdbx_strand_id
1 'polypeptide(L)'
;VTSSKKVFIRTFGCQMNEYDSDKMVDVLRAQAGYETVADPEQADLILFNTCSVREKAQEKVFSDLGRVKHLKRKGVLIGVGGCVASQEGHAIIERAPYVDLVFGPQTLHRLPHMIDQRRALGRAQVDISFPEIEKFDNLPPARVDGASAFVSIMEGCSKYCSYCVVPYTRGEEVSRPLDDVMAEVAGLVEQGVK
;
A
#
# COMPACT_ATOMS: atom_id res chain seq x y z
N VAL A 1 -4.71 -24.47 -15.97
CA VAL A 1 -4.01 -23.19 -16.16
C VAL A 1 -4.69 -22.22 -15.20
N THR A 2 -4.14 -22.03 -14.00
CA THR A 2 -4.59 -21.01 -13.07
C THR A 2 -4.22 -19.66 -13.66
N SER A 3 -5.19 -18.92 -14.14
CA SER A 3 -5.01 -17.53 -14.57
C SER A 3 -4.36 -16.76 -13.41
N SER A 4 -3.21 -16.11 -13.66
CA SER A 4 -2.57 -15.25 -12.66
C SER A 4 -3.55 -14.12 -12.28
N LYS A 5 -3.66 -13.86 -10.98
CA LYS A 5 -4.48 -12.76 -10.47
C LYS A 5 -3.83 -11.43 -10.85
N LYS A 6 -4.62 -10.43 -11.17
CA LYS A 6 -4.14 -9.14 -11.66
C LYS A 6 -4.41 -8.02 -10.67
N VAL A 7 -3.40 -7.18 -10.41
CA VAL A 7 -3.54 -6.00 -9.55
C VAL A 7 -3.22 -4.72 -10.31
N PHE A 8 -4.10 -3.74 -10.17
CA PHE A 8 -3.86 -2.36 -10.57
C PHE A 8 -3.60 -1.51 -9.33
N ILE A 9 -2.50 -0.77 -9.30
CA ILE A 9 -2.17 0.15 -8.21
C ILE A 9 -2.07 1.56 -8.74
N ARG A 10 -2.82 2.48 -8.15
CA ARG A 10 -2.72 3.91 -8.42
C ARG A 10 -2.13 4.63 -7.23
N THR A 11 -0.95 5.20 -7.42
CA THR A 11 -0.21 5.92 -6.40
C THR A 11 -0.50 7.41 -6.47
N PHE A 12 -0.75 8.02 -5.32
CA PHE A 12 -0.85 9.45 -5.13
C PHE A 12 0.19 9.89 -4.12
N GLY A 13 0.87 11.00 -4.37
CA GLY A 13 1.63 11.69 -3.35
C GLY A 13 3.12 11.80 -3.58
N CYS A 14 3.92 11.28 -2.67
CA CYS A 14 5.37 11.47 -2.60
C CYS A 14 6.13 10.16 -2.84
N GLN A 15 7.46 10.24 -2.84
CA GLN A 15 8.35 9.09 -3.01
C GLN A 15 8.11 7.96 -2.00
N MET A 16 7.71 8.30 -0.76
CA MET A 16 7.33 7.29 0.23
C MET A 16 6.13 6.46 -0.22
N ASN A 17 5.15 7.08 -0.89
CA ASN A 17 4.02 6.33 -1.45
C ASN A 17 4.42 5.47 -2.65
N GLU A 18 5.39 5.91 -3.45
CA GLU A 18 5.95 5.09 -4.54
C GLU A 18 6.63 3.86 -3.98
N TYR A 19 7.50 4.03 -2.98
CA TYR A 19 8.11 2.92 -2.25
C TYR A 19 7.06 1.95 -1.66
N ASP A 20 6.03 2.47 -0.97
CA ASP A 20 4.97 1.64 -0.41
C ASP A 20 4.22 0.86 -1.51
N SER A 21 3.98 1.47 -2.68
CA SER A 21 3.33 0.80 -3.81
C SER A 21 4.19 -0.33 -4.37
N ASP A 22 5.50 -0.13 -4.51
CA ASP A 22 6.43 -1.18 -4.94
C ASP A 22 6.41 -2.35 -3.95
N LYS A 23 6.43 -2.06 -2.65
CA LYS A 23 6.34 -3.10 -1.60
C LYS A 23 4.99 -3.83 -1.61
N MET A 24 3.86 -3.14 -1.90
CA MET A 24 2.57 -3.81 -2.10
C MET A 24 2.62 -4.79 -3.27
N VAL A 25 3.26 -4.42 -4.38
CA VAL A 25 3.45 -5.31 -5.53
C VAL A 25 4.28 -6.53 -5.13
N ASP A 26 5.40 -6.32 -4.44
CA ASP A 26 6.29 -7.41 -4.00
C ASP A 26 5.56 -8.40 -3.09
N VAL A 27 4.82 -7.90 -2.09
CA VAL A 27 4.04 -8.72 -1.16
C VAL A 27 2.94 -9.50 -1.89
N LEU A 28 2.16 -8.85 -2.74
CA LEU A 28 1.07 -9.47 -3.48
C LEU A 28 1.57 -10.52 -4.48
N ARG A 29 2.71 -10.27 -5.13
CA ARG A 29 3.34 -11.22 -6.05
C ARG A 29 3.86 -12.44 -5.30
N ALA A 30 4.65 -12.23 -4.24
CA ALA A 30 5.30 -13.30 -3.51
C ALA A 30 4.32 -14.20 -2.74
N GLN A 31 3.30 -13.63 -2.12
CA GLN A 31 2.42 -14.36 -1.19
C GLN A 31 1.05 -14.70 -1.79
N ALA A 32 0.58 -13.99 -2.82
CA ALA A 32 -0.77 -14.16 -3.36
C ALA A 32 -0.83 -14.35 -4.88
N GLY A 33 0.34 -14.36 -5.58
CA GLY A 33 0.45 -14.65 -7.01
C GLY A 33 -0.19 -13.61 -7.93
N TYR A 34 -0.17 -12.34 -7.51
CA TYR A 34 -0.66 -11.24 -8.35
C TYR A 34 0.41 -10.75 -9.33
N GLU A 35 -0.03 -10.34 -10.51
CA GLU A 35 0.75 -9.61 -11.51
C GLU A 35 0.19 -8.22 -11.71
N THR A 36 1.05 -7.24 -11.95
CA THR A 36 0.63 -5.85 -12.18
C THR A 36 0.06 -5.65 -13.56
N VAL A 37 -0.99 -4.83 -13.66
CA VAL A 37 -1.58 -4.39 -14.93
C VAL A 37 -1.70 -2.87 -14.97
N ALA A 38 -1.64 -2.31 -16.17
CA ALA A 38 -1.77 -0.87 -16.39
C ALA A 38 -3.22 -0.38 -16.50
N ASP A 39 -4.16 -1.28 -16.80
CA ASP A 39 -5.57 -0.98 -17.01
C ASP A 39 -6.41 -1.56 -15.86
N PRO A 40 -7.14 -0.74 -15.10
CA PRO A 40 -8.01 -1.21 -14.03
C PRO A 40 -9.13 -2.15 -14.50
N GLU A 41 -9.55 -2.07 -15.77
CA GLU A 41 -10.56 -2.97 -16.33
C GLU A 41 -10.11 -4.44 -16.41
N GLN A 42 -8.80 -4.68 -16.39
CA GLN A 42 -8.19 -6.01 -16.42
C GLN A 42 -7.86 -6.56 -15.03
N ALA A 43 -8.06 -5.76 -13.98
CA ALA A 43 -7.63 -6.11 -12.63
C ALA A 43 -8.68 -6.92 -11.87
N ASP A 44 -8.20 -7.85 -11.04
CA ASP A 44 -9.00 -8.54 -10.01
C ASP A 44 -8.95 -7.80 -8.66
N LEU A 45 -7.94 -6.96 -8.49
CA LEU A 45 -7.71 -6.12 -7.32
C LEU A 45 -7.27 -4.72 -7.76
N ILE A 46 -7.94 -3.70 -7.27
CA ILE A 46 -7.60 -2.29 -7.50
C ILE A 46 -7.20 -1.66 -6.18
N LEU A 47 -6.00 -1.09 -6.10
CA LEU A 47 -5.50 -0.40 -4.92
C LEU A 47 -5.22 1.07 -5.22
N PHE A 48 -5.68 1.94 -4.32
CA PHE A 48 -5.36 3.36 -4.30
C PHE A 48 -4.43 3.65 -3.13
N ASN A 49 -3.17 3.94 -3.41
CA ASN A 49 -2.22 4.36 -2.39
C ASN A 49 -2.25 5.88 -2.25
N THR A 50 -2.65 6.35 -1.08
CA THR A 50 -3.11 7.72 -0.86
C THR A 50 -2.15 8.54 -0.01
N CYS A 51 -2.12 9.86 -0.26
CA CYS A 51 -1.29 10.82 0.47
C CYS A 51 -2.16 11.86 1.17
N SER A 52 -1.83 12.19 2.41
CA SER A 52 -2.52 13.22 3.21
C SER A 52 -1.89 14.62 3.14
N VAL A 53 -0.73 14.77 2.49
CA VAL A 53 0.01 16.04 2.46
C VAL A 53 -0.65 17.09 1.55
N ARG A 54 -1.49 16.68 0.61
CA ARG A 54 -2.17 17.60 -0.32
C ARG A 54 -3.67 17.60 -0.04
N GLU A 55 -4.21 18.74 0.34
CA GLU A 55 -5.63 18.93 0.71
C GLU A 55 -6.63 18.38 -0.33
N LYS A 56 -6.30 18.50 -1.62
CA LYS A 56 -7.12 17.96 -2.72
C LYS A 56 -6.89 16.46 -2.99
N ALA A 57 -5.97 15.81 -2.30
CA ALA A 57 -5.68 14.40 -2.57
C ALA A 57 -6.83 13.49 -2.13
N GLN A 58 -7.47 13.78 -1.02
CA GLN A 58 -8.62 13.05 -0.51
C GLN A 58 -9.81 13.10 -1.47
N GLU A 59 -10.19 14.28 -1.95
CA GLU A 59 -11.29 14.45 -2.91
C GLU A 59 -11.02 13.69 -4.22
N LYS A 60 -9.78 13.73 -4.68
CA LYS A 60 -9.36 13.01 -5.88
C LYS A 60 -9.47 11.49 -5.71
N VAL A 61 -9.11 10.97 -4.54
CA VAL A 61 -9.26 9.53 -4.22
C VAL A 61 -10.72 9.11 -4.35
N PHE A 62 -11.66 9.84 -3.74
CA PHE A 62 -13.08 9.51 -3.83
C PHE A 62 -13.64 9.64 -5.25
N SER A 63 -13.17 10.63 -6.02
CA SER A 63 -13.53 10.75 -7.44
C SER A 63 -13.06 9.53 -8.24
N ASP A 64 -11.82 9.10 -8.03
CA ASP A 64 -11.25 7.94 -8.74
C ASP A 64 -11.88 6.61 -8.28
N LEU A 65 -12.19 6.47 -6.98
CA LEU A 65 -13.00 5.36 -6.45
C LEU A 65 -14.36 5.27 -7.16
N GLY A 66 -15.03 6.40 -7.36
CA GLY A 66 -16.30 6.46 -8.10
C GLY A 66 -16.19 5.93 -9.52
N ARG A 67 -15.07 6.20 -10.21
CA ARG A 67 -14.84 5.74 -11.59
C ARG A 67 -14.72 4.23 -11.71
N VAL A 68 -14.15 3.55 -10.71
CA VAL A 68 -13.96 2.08 -10.73
C VAL A 68 -15.08 1.32 -10.03
N LYS A 69 -16.05 2.01 -9.43
CA LYS A 69 -17.17 1.41 -8.70
C LYS A 69 -17.92 0.35 -9.52
N HIS A 70 -18.10 0.59 -10.83
CA HIS A 70 -18.81 -0.32 -11.72
C HIS A 70 -18.14 -1.69 -11.85
N LEU A 71 -16.82 -1.79 -11.62
CA LEU A 71 -16.04 -3.04 -11.66
C LEU A 71 -16.39 -4.00 -10.52
N LYS A 72 -17.04 -3.52 -9.45
CA LYS A 72 -17.57 -4.40 -8.40
C LYS A 72 -18.51 -5.47 -8.94
N ARG A 73 -19.23 -5.19 -10.00
CA ARG A 73 -20.14 -6.16 -10.66
C ARG A 73 -19.38 -7.33 -11.28
N LYS A 74 -18.09 -7.14 -11.60
CA LYS A 74 -17.18 -8.19 -12.10
C LYS A 74 -16.48 -8.97 -10.98
N GLY A 75 -16.78 -8.69 -9.70
CA GLY A 75 -16.14 -9.31 -8.54
C GLY A 75 -14.77 -8.74 -8.16
N VAL A 76 -14.38 -7.59 -8.74
CA VAL A 76 -13.12 -6.91 -8.45
C VAL A 76 -13.10 -6.40 -7.00
N LEU A 77 -12.00 -6.63 -6.28
CA LEU A 77 -11.78 -6.05 -4.96
C LEU A 77 -11.19 -4.64 -5.10
N ILE A 78 -11.66 -3.72 -4.25
CA ILE A 78 -11.18 -2.33 -4.23
C ILE A 78 -10.60 -2.03 -2.85
N GLY A 79 -9.36 -1.57 -2.80
CA GLY A 79 -8.67 -1.20 -1.57
C GLY A 79 -8.14 0.23 -1.59
N VAL A 80 -8.11 0.83 -0.41
CA VAL A 80 -7.52 2.15 -0.15
C VAL A 80 -6.43 2.00 0.90
N GLY A 81 -5.22 2.36 0.55
CA GLY A 81 -4.04 2.32 1.40
C GLY A 81 -3.38 3.68 1.58
N GLY A 82 -2.37 3.74 2.45
CA GLY A 82 -1.53 4.92 2.64
C GLY A 82 -2.03 5.90 3.70
N CYS A 83 -1.53 7.13 3.66
CA CYS A 83 -1.71 8.10 4.74
C CYS A 83 -3.17 8.55 4.94
N VAL A 84 -3.96 8.74 3.87
CA VAL A 84 -5.39 9.05 4.01
C VAL A 84 -6.14 7.87 4.61
N ALA A 85 -5.78 6.65 4.24
CA ALA A 85 -6.38 5.45 4.83
C ALA A 85 -6.12 5.37 6.34
N SER A 86 -4.89 5.66 6.80
CA SER A 86 -4.57 5.74 8.23
C SER A 86 -5.36 6.81 8.97
N GLN A 87 -5.59 7.95 8.33
CA GLN A 87 -6.29 9.08 8.93
C GLN A 87 -7.80 8.85 9.02
N GLU A 88 -8.43 8.37 7.95
CA GLU A 88 -9.88 8.27 7.82
C GLU A 88 -10.43 6.90 8.28
N GLY A 89 -9.65 5.83 8.12
CA GLY A 89 -10.02 4.50 8.58
C GLY A 89 -11.42 4.06 8.12
N HIS A 90 -12.29 3.77 9.06
CA HIS A 90 -13.67 3.33 8.81
C HIS A 90 -14.54 4.35 8.06
N ALA A 91 -14.26 5.66 8.16
CA ALA A 91 -15.01 6.69 7.45
C ALA A 91 -14.93 6.53 5.92
N ILE A 92 -13.86 5.91 5.40
CA ILE A 92 -13.76 5.57 3.98
C ILE A 92 -14.86 4.58 3.59
N ILE A 93 -15.10 3.54 4.40
CA ILE A 93 -16.14 2.53 4.13
C ILE A 93 -17.53 3.16 4.22
N GLU A 94 -17.77 4.05 5.20
CA GLU A 94 -19.05 4.74 5.36
C GLU A 94 -19.36 5.62 4.12
N ARG A 95 -18.36 6.34 3.61
CA ARG A 95 -18.50 7.20 2.42
C ARG A 95 -18.53 6.40 1.11
N ALA A 96 -17.80 5.29 1.05
CA ALA A 96 -17.69 4.41 -0.12
C ALA A 96 -17.87 2.93 0.25
N PRO A 97 -19.13 2.45 0.47
CA PRO A 97 -19.42 1.09 0.95
C PRO A 97 -18.97 -0.04 0.01
N TYR A 98 -18.56 0.29 -1.20
CA TYR A 98 -18.01 -0.65 -2.18
C TYR A 98 -16.50 -0.88 -2.04
N VAL A 99 -15.83 -0.18 -1.12
CA VAL A 99 -14.43 -0.43 -0.76
C VAL A 99 -14.34 -1.67 0.12
N ASP A 100 -13.44 -2.57 -0.21
CA ASP A 100 -13.27 -3.86 0.45
C ASP A 100 -12.16 -3.86 1.50
N LEU A 101 -11.10 -3.07 1.26
CA LEU A 101 -9.88 -3.05 2.07
C LEU A 101 -9.49 -1.60 2.39
N VAL A 102 -9.19 -1.33 3.67
CA VAL A 102 -8.59 -0.06 4.12
C VAL A 102 -7.40 -0.40 5.00
N PHE A 103 -6.21 0.08 4.63
CA PHE A 103 -4.98 -0.26 5.35
C PHE A 103 -3.99 0.91 5.40
N GLY A 104 -3.27 0.99 6.51
CA GLY A 104 -2.21 1.97 6.68
C GLY A 104 -0.91 1.58 5.97
N PRO A 105 0.05 2.51 5.85
CA PRO A 105 1.38 2.18 5.30
C PRO A 105 2.13 1.17 6.17
N GLN A 106 1.81 1.07 7.45
CA GLN A 106 2.46 0.14 8.39
C GLN A 106 1.92 -1.30 8.31
N THR A 107 0.75 -1.48 7.69
CA THR A 107 0.08 -2.79 7.62
C THR A 107 0.02 -3.38 6.21
N LEU A 108 0.71 -2.75 5.24
CA LEU A 108 0.70 -3.19 3.84
C LEU A 108 1.19 -4.64 3.64
N HIS A 109 2.07 -5.14 4.48
CA HIS A 109 2.56 -6.52 4.46
C HIS A 109 1.45 -7.54 4.78
N ARG A 110 0.37 -7.12 5.45
CA ARG A 110 -0.81 -7.96 5.79
C ARG A 110 -1.85 -8.01 4.68
N LEU A 111 -1.61 -7.34 3.56
CA LEU A 111 -2.57 -7.23 2.45
C LEU A 111 -3.09 -8.60 1.95
N PRO A 112 -2.25 -9.65 1.74
CA PRO A 112 -2.72 -10.96 1.34
C PRO A 112 -3.72 -11.56 2.34
N HIS A 113 -3.42 -11.46 3.64
CA HIS A 113 -4.32 -11.94 4.69
C HIS A 113 -5.65 -11.18 4.72
N MET A 114 -5.62 -9.85 4.57
CA MET A 114 -6.83 -9.02 4.50
C MET A 114 -7.70 -9.39 3.30
N ILE A 115 -7.10 -9.70 2.14
CA ILE A 115 -7.82 -10.16 0.95
C ILE A 115 -8.53 -11.49 1.24
N ASP A 116 -7.84 -12.44 1.86
CA ASP A 116 -8.41 -13.74 2.21
C ASP A 116 -9.54 -13.60 3.24
N GLN A 117 -9.35 -12.78 4.26
CA GLN A 117 -10.41 -12.45 5.22
C GLN A 117 -11.62 -11.79 4.56
N ARG A 118 -11.39 -10.84 3.64
CA ARG A 118 -12.47 -10.21 2.89
C ARG A 118 -13.29 -11.23 2.10
N ARG A 119 -12.61 -12.18 1.45
CA ARG A 119 -13.28 -13.25 0.70
C ARG A 119 -14.04 -14.21 1.59
N ALA A 120 -13.45 -14.60 2.73
CA ALA A 120 -14.05 -15.55 3.66
C ALA A 120 -15.25 -14.96 4.42
N LEU A 121 -15.15 -13.71 4.88
CA LEU A 121 -16.13 -13.07 5.75
C LEU A 121 -17.20 -12.25 5.01
N GLY A 122 -16.99 -11.96 3.74
CA GLY A 122 -17.91 -11.15 2.93
C GLY A 122 -18.03 -9.67 3.32
N ARG A 123 -17.25 -9.19 4.30
CA ARG A 123 -17.27 -7.81 4.81
C ARG A 123 -15.95 -7.11 4.59
N ALA A 124 -15.97 -5.77 4.49
CA ALA A 124 -14.78 -4.95 4.37
C ALA A 124 -13.81 -5.19 5.54
N GLN A 125 -12.51 -5.11 5.25
CA GLN A 125 -11.43 -5.26 6.23
C GLN A 125 -10.73 -3.92 6.40
N VAL A 126 -10.50 -3.51 7.65
CA VAL A 126 -9.80 -2.27 8.00
C VAL A 126 -8.66 -2.60 8.95
N ASP A 127 -7.42 -2.31 8.56
CA ASP A 127 -6.25 -2.41 9.42
C ASP A 127 -5.37 -1.17 9.26
N ILE A 128 -5.56 -0.24 10.16
CA ILE A 128 -4.81 1.02 10.25
C ILE A 128 -3.96 1.07 11.53
N SER A 129 -3.65 -0.09 12.10
CA SER A 129 -2.83 -0.21 13.28
C SER A 129 -1.36 0.19 12.99
N PHE A 130 -0.64 0.51 14.05
CA PHE A 130 0.79 0.81 14.02
C PHE A 130 1.55 -0.29 14.78
N PRO A 131 1.75 -1.48 14.18
CA PRO A 131 2.56 -2.52 14.80
C PRO A 131 4.01 -2.05 14.90
N GLU A 132 4.63 -2.28 16.06
CA GLU A 132 6.05 -1.99 16.25
C GLU A 132 6.88 -2.88 15.32
N ILE A 133 7.70 -2.25 14.45
CA ILE A 133 8.77 -2.85 13.61
C ILE A 133 8.31 -3.98 12.64
N GLU A 134 7.08 -4.47 12.72
CA GLU A 134 6.61 -5.65 11.98
C GLU A 134 6.73 -5.50 10.44
N LYS A 135 6.61 -4.30 9.91
CA LYS A 135 6.58 -4.03 8.47
C LYS A 135 7.88 -4.47 7.78
N PHE A 136 9.03 -4.01 8.26
CA PHE A 136 10.31 -4.26 7.59
C PHE A 136 10.71 -5.73 7.62
N ASP A 137 10.40 -6.43 8.73
CA ASP A 137 10.75 -7.84 8.91
C ASP A 137 9.89 -8.78 8.01
N ASN A 138 8.71 -8.32 7.59
CA ASN A 138 7.76 -9.11 6.81
C ASN A 138 7.66 -8.71 5.33
N LEU A 139 8.52 -7.81 4.86
CA LEU A 139 8.58 -7.46 3.44
C LEU A 139 9.47 -8.44 2.67
N PRO A 140 9.03 -8.94 1.50
CA PRO A 140 9.89 -9.74 0.64
C PRO A 140 11.04 -8.89 0.11
N PRO A 141 12.13 -9.52 -0.38
CA PRO A 141 13.22 -8.83 -1.03
C PRO A 141 12.70 -7.91 -2.15
N ALA A 142 13.26 -6.71 -2.22
CA ALA A 142 12.89 -5.75 -3.25
C ALA A 142 13.24 -6.27 -4.65
N ARG A 143 12.31 -6.10 -5.58
CA ARG A 143 12.52 -6.39 -6.99
C ARG A 143 12.47 -5.09 -7.78
N VAL A 144 13.42 -4.92 -8.69
CA VAL A 144 13.54 -3.70 -9.48
C VAL A 144 13.50 -4.01 -10.97
N ASP A 145 12.62 -3.31 -11.68
CA ASP A 145 12.58 -3.30 -13.14
C ASP A 145 13.13 -1.94 -13.66
N GLY A 146 14.42 -1.64 -13.39
CA GLY A 146 15.01 -0.36 -13.79
C GLY A 146 16.40 -0.10 -13.24
N ALA A 147 16.93 1.09 -13.53
CA ALA A 147 18.27 1.50 -13.10
C ALA A 147 18.29 2.19 -11.73
N SER A 148 17.14 2.46 -11.12
CA SER A 148 17.03 3.14 -9.81
C SER A 148 15.98 2.49 -8.92
N ALA A 149 16.18 2.55 -7.61
CA ALA A 149 15.27 2.04 -6.60
C ALA A 149 15.21 2.97 -5.39
N PHE A 150 14.09 2.94 -4.67
CA PHE A 150 13.97 3.59 -3.37
C PHE A 150 14.30 2.59 -2.26
N VAL A 151 15.09 3.02 -1.30
CA VAL A 151 15.36 2.26 -0.06
C VAL A 151 14.88 3.11 1.10
N SER A 152 13.95 2.58 1.88
CA SER A 152 13.53 3.22 3.12
C SER A 152 14.51 2.91 4.22
N ILE A 153 15.13 3.94 4.81
CA ILE A 153 16.05 3.80 5.94
C ILE A 153 15.37 4.05 7.29
N MET A 154 14.27 4.79 7.27
CA MET A 154 13.44 5.06 8.45
C MET A 154 12.01 5.38 8.03
N GLU A 155 11.06 5.22 8.94
CA GLU A 155 9.68 5.64 8.80
C GLU A 155 9.17 6.34 10.04
N GLY A 156 8.06 7.10 9.86
CA GLY A 156 7.45 7.84 10.95
C GLY A 156 8.22 9.09 11.34
N CYS A 157 7.81 9.73 12.42
CA CYS A 157 8.50 10.88 12.99
C CYS A 157 8.01 11.17 14.40
N SER A 158 8.93 11.34 15.36
CA SER A 158 8.63 11.63 16.77
C SER A 158 8.78 13.11 17.14
N LYS A 159 8.81 14.03 16.16
CA LYS A 159 8.96 15.48 16.43
C LYS A 159 7.65 16.17 16.80
N TYR A 160 6.50 15.63 16.37
CA TYR A 160 5.17 16.17 16.68
C TYR A 160 5.00 17.69 16.44
N CYS A 161 5.57 18.18 15.31
CA CYS A 161 5.39 19.58 14.91
C CYS A 161 3.90 19.90 14.72
N SER A 162 3.47 21.10 15.14
CA SER A 162 2.05 21.49 15.22
C SER A 162 1.26 21.40 13.91
N TYR A 163 1.94 21.47 12.76
CA TYR A 163 1.33 21.41 11.44
C TYR A 163 1.53 20.05 10.75
N CYS A 164 2.23 19.09 11.38
CA CYS A 164 2.67 17.87 10.70
C CYS A 164 1.78 16.67 11.04
N VAL A 165 1.27 16.02 10.00
CA VAL A 165 0.41 14.83 10.13
C VAL A 165 1.19 13.52 10.20
N VAL A 166 2.51 13.51 9.93
CA VAL A 166 3.32 12.31 9.80
C VAL A 166 3.25 11.38 11.00
N PRO A 167 3.38 11.84 12.28
CA PRO A 167 3.27 10.96 13.43
C PRO A 167 1.93 10.21 13.50
N TYR A 168 0.86 10.83 13.02
CA TYR A 168 -0.51 10.30 13.09
C TYR A 168 -0.86 9.38 11.90
N THR A 169 -0.10 9.45 10.81
CA THR A 169 -0.36 8.65 9.59
C THR A 169 0.68 7.57 9.33
N ARG A 170 1.91 7.77 9.82
CA ARG A 170 3.02 6.82 9.67
C ARG A 170 3.61 6.33 11.00
N GLY A 171 3.12 6.87 12.12
CA GLY A 171 3.56 6.50 13.46
C GLY A 171 4.82 7.22 13.92
N GLU A 172 5.34 6.76 15.05
CA GLU A 172 6.60 7.23 15.62
C GLU A 172 7.80 6.84 14.75
N GLU A 173 8.92 7.49 14.96
CA GLU A 173 10.14 7.24 14.22
C GLU A 173 10.69 5.84 14.52
N VAL A 174 10.85 5.06 13.46
CA VAL A 174 11.51 3.75 13.48
C VAL A 174 12.61 3.74 12.43
N SER A 175 13.85 3.64 12.87
CA SER A 175 15.03 3.51 12.01
C SER A 175 15.40 2.06 11.81
N ARG A 176 15.74 1.68 10.57
CA ARG A 176 16.20 0.33 10.25
C ARG A 176 17.65 0.12 10.69
N PRO A 177 18.02 -1.09 11.11
CA PRO A 177 19.42 -1.46 11.32
C PRO A 177 20.26 -1.22 10.05
N LEU A 178 21.48 -0.70 10.21
CA LEU A 178 22.36 -0.40 9.08
C LEU A 178 22.64 -1.65 8.23
N ASP A 179 22.84 -2.79 8.87
CA ASP A 179 23.16 -4.05 8.18
C ASP A 179 22.02 -4.50 7.25
N ASP A 180 20.76 -4.31 7.66
CA ASP A 180 19.59 -4.64 6.85
C ASP A 180 19.46 -3.71 5.65
N VAL A 181 19.73 -2.41 5.84
CA VAL A 181 19.76 -1.42 4.75
C VAL A 181 20.86 -1.77 3.75
N MET A 182 22.06 -2.10 4.24
CA MET A 182 23.19 -2.48 3.38
C MET A 182 22.94 -3.78 2.62
N ALA A 183 22.29 -4.76 3.25
CA ALA A 183 21.90 -6.00 2.58
C ALA A 183 20.88 -5.76 1.45
N GLU A 184 19.88 -4.89 1.69
CA GLU A 184 18.91 -4.50 0.66
C GLU A 184 19.60 -3.77 -0.49
N VAL A 185 20.48 -2.81 -0.21
CA VAL A 185 21.27 -2.09 -1.24
C VAL A 185 22.12 -3.05 -2.07
N ALA A 186 22.82 -3.99 -1.43
CA ALA A 186 23.61 -4.99 -2.14
C ALA A 186 22.75 -5.84 -3.09
N GLY A 187 21.60 -6.33 -2.64
CA GLY A 187 20.66 -7.08 -3.47
C GLY A 187 20.09 -6.28 -4.64
N LEU A 188 19.89 -4.96 -4.47
CA LEU A 188 19.47 -4.06 -5.54
C LEU A 188 20.57 -3.83 -6.57
N VAL A 189 21.82 -3.69 -6.14
CA VAL A 189 22.98 -3.55 -7.04
C VAL A 189 23.18 -4.84 -7.86
N GLU A 190 23.02 -6.02 -7.28
CA GLU A 190 23.05 -7.30 -7.99
C GLU A 190 21.97 -7.40 -9.07
N GLN A 191 20.83 -6.73 -8.89
CA GLN A 191 19.75 -6.63 -9.88
C GLN A 191 19.99 -5.57 -10.96
N GLY A 192 21.12 -4.82 -10.91
CA GLY A 192 21.52 -3.83 -11.90
C GLY A 192 21.14 -2.39 -11.60
N VAL A 193 20.72 -2.10 -10.39
CA VAL A 193 20.53 -0.72 -9.91
C VAL A 193 21.88 -0.01 -9.82
N LYS A 194 21.92 1.26 -10.24
CA LYS A 194 23.15 2.07 -10.32
C LYS A 194 23.08 3.28 -9.38
#